data_b2c17a8c0ed8826b37002bc132dc5fa1
#
_entry.id   b2c17a8c0ed8826b37002bc132dc5fa1
#
_cell.length_a   1.000
_cell.length_b   1.000
_cell.length_c   1.000
_cell.angle_alpha   90.00
_cell.angle_beta   90.00
_cell.angle_gamma   90.00
#
_symmetry.space_group_name_H-M   'P 1'
#
loop_
_entity.id
_entity.type
_entity.pdbx_description
1 polymer ?
#
loop_
_entity_poly.entity_id
_entity_poly.type
_entity_poly.pdbx_seq_one_letter_code
_entity_poly.pdbx_strand_id
1 'polypeptide(L)'
;MGVIPIHLLHLEQGRRDLTQLVITEDMHERKKVMFMNSDVFVVLPGGAGSLDEFFEVLTWRQIGLHEKPIFLLDTAGYWQPLRALIEHLIAQGFADAGLRDYFTTVPDVAALTPALRAALS
;
A
#
# COMPACT_ATOMS: atom_id res chain seq x y z
N MET A 1 -2.86 11.28 -7.37
CA MET A 1 -3.20 10.35 -6.29
C MET A 1 -2.47 9.04 -6.50
N GLY A 2 -1.62 8.64 -5.57
CA GLY A 2 -0.73 7.49 -5.73
C GLY A 2 -1.11 6.25 -4.94
N VAL A 3 -1.89 6.39 -3.86
CA VAL A 3 -2.28 5.26 -3.02
C VAL A 3 -3.77 5.01 -3.16
N ILE A 4 -4.11 3.77 -3.44
CA ILE A 4 -5.50 3.35 -3.60
C ILE A 4 -5.83 2.41 -2.45
N PRO A 5 -6.70 2.83 -1.53
CA PRO A 5 -7.23 1.92 -0.51
C PRO A 5 -8.32 1.03 -1.12
N ILE A 6 -8.30 -0.22 -0.75
CA ILE A 6 -9.24 -1.21 -1.28
C ILE A 6 -9.98 -1.87 -0.12
N HIS A 7 -11.30 -1.94 -0.25
CA HIS A 7 -12.15 -2.68 0.65
C HIS A 7 -12.55 -4.01 0.04
N LEU A 8 -12.70 -5.00 0.89
CA LEU A 8 -13.25 -6.27 0.51
C LEU A 8 -14.74 -6.27 0.85
N LEU A 9 -15.60 -6.40 -0.17
CA LEU A 9 -17.04 -6.44 0.02
C LEU A 9 -17.54 -7.88 0.05
N HIS A 10 -18.47 -8.17 0.96
CA HIS A 10 -19.17 -9.44 1.00
C HIS A 10 -20.48 -9.28 0.26
N LEU A 11 -20.67 -10.07 -0.80
CA LEU A 11 -21.91 -10.11 -1.54
C LEU A 11 -22.89 -11.10 -0.92
N GLU A 12 -24.17 -10.97 -1.25
CA GLU A 12 -25.21 -11.84 -0.72
C GLU A 12 -24.96 -13.32 -0.92
N GLN A 13 -24.23 -13.69 -1.95
CA GLN A 13 -23.87 -15.06 -2.23
C GLN A 13 -22.60 -15.53 -1.52
N GLY A 14 -22.11 -14.74 -0.59
CA GLY A 14 -20.90 -15.07 0.13
C GLY A 14 -19.61 -14.81 -0.64
N ARG A 15 -19.70 -14.26 -1.85
CA ARG A 15 -18.52 -13.89 -2.62
C ARG A 15 -17.92 -12.59 -2.09
N ARG A 16 -16.63 -12.41 -2.35
CA ARG A 16 -15.92 -11.19 -2.01
C ARG A 16 -15.51 -10.46 -3.27
N ASP A 17 -15.84 -9.19 -3.33
CA ASP A 17 -15.40 -8.31 -4.40
C ASP A 17 -14.51 -7.21 -3.83
N LEU A 18 -13.62 -6.70 -4.68
CA LEU A 18 -12.74 -5.60 -4.30
C LEU A 18 -13.40 -4.28 -4.71
N THR A 19 -13.52 -3.37 -3.75
CA THR A 19 -13.96 -2.01 -4.04
C THR A 19 -12.77 -1.08 -3.90
N GLN A 20 -12.48 -0.37 -4.97
CA GLN A 20 -11.37 0.57 -5.02
C GLN A 20 -11.88 1.96 -4.66
N LEU A 21 -11.22 2.60 -3.72
CA LEU A 21 -11.50 3.98 -3.34
C LEU A 21 -10.34 4.86 -3.73
N VAL A 22 -10.62 5.94 -4.46
CA VAL A 22 -9.62 6.94 -4.81
C VAL A 22 -9.81 8.13 -3.90
N ILE A 23 -8.74 8.53 -3.22
CA ILE A 23 -8.79 9.59 -2.23
C ILE A 23 -8.13 10.84 -2.81
N THR A 24 -8.80 11.98 -2.69
CA THR A 24 -8.28 13.25 -3.17
C THR A 24 -7.48 13.97 -2.07
N GLU A 25 -6.54 14.81 -2.48
CA GLU A 25 -5.56 15.41 -1.56
C GLU A 25 -6.14 16.38 -0.54
N ASP A 26 -7.29 16.96 -0.84
CA ASP A 26 -7.91 17.96 0.03
C ASP A 26 -8.80 17.36 1.11
N MET A 27 -8.71 16.07 1.37
CA MET A 27 -9.56 15.37 2.33
C MET A 27 -8.75 14.64 3.39
N HIS A 28 -7.80 15.34 4.02
CA HIS A 28 -6.85 14.72 4.94
C HIS A 28 -7.47 13.90 6.07
N GLU A 29 -8.47 14.44 6.76
CA GLU A 29 -9.11 13.71 7.86
C GLU A 29 -9.90 12.51 7.38
N ARG A 30 -10.62 12.67 6.27
CA ARG A 30 -11.35 11.58 5.65
C ARG A 30 -10.41 10.53 5.11
N LYS A 31 -9.25 10.96 4.60
CA LYS A 31 -8.23 10.06 4.10
C LYS A 31 -7.80 9.07 5.18
N LYS A 32 -7.52 9.54 6.38
CA LYS A 32 -7.12 8.65 7.48
C LYS A 32 -8.21 7.64 7.81
N VAL A 33 -9.46 8.09 7.92
CA VAL A 33 -10.60 7.21 8.20
C VAL A 33 -10.76 6.17 7.10
N MET A 34 -10.70 6.59 5.85
CA MET A 34 -10.84 5.68 4.72
C MET A 34 -9.68 4.67 4.67
N PHE A 35 -8.47 5.10 4.97
CA PHE A 35 -7.32 4.20 5.03
C PHE A 35 -7.49 3.17 6.13
N MET A 36 -7.94 3.58 7.31
CA MET A 36 -8.15 2.65 8.43
C MET A 36 -9.25 1.64 8.17
N ASN A 37 -10.22 1.97 7.34
CA ASN A 37 -11.31 1.08 6.97
C ASN A 37 -11.04 0.24 5.74
N SER A 38 -9.88 0.39 5.11
CA SER A 38 -9.50 -0.37 3.91
C SER A 38 -8.88 -1.70 4.30
N ASP A 39 -8.91 -2.67 3.39
CA ASP A 39 -8.35 -3.99 3.61
C ASP A 39 -6.91 -4.13 3.06
N VAL A 40 -6.57 -3.31 2.09
CA VAL A 40 -5.25 -3.35 1.44
C VAL A 40 -4.96 -1.99 0.80
N PHE A 41 -3.69 -1.66 0.66
CA PHE A 41 -3.25 -0.44 -0.02
C PHE A 41 -2.43 -0.79 -1.25
N VAL A 42 -2.71 -0.10 -2.35
CA VAL A 42 -1.95 -0.25 -3.59
C VAL A 42 -1.36 1.11 -3.95
N VAL A 43 -0.05 1.16 -4.10
CA VAL A 43 0.68 2.38 -4.42
C VAL A 43 1.04 2.37 -5.90
N LEU A 44 0.45 3.30 -6.66
CA LEU A 44 0.71 3.45 -8.08
C LEU A 44 1.97 4.28 -8.30
N PRO A 45 2.62 4.14 -9.46
CA PRO A 45 3.71 5.06 -9.83
C PRO A 45 3.24 6.51 -9.75
N GLY A 46 4.05 7.36 -9.15
CA GLY A 46 3.67 8.75 -8.95
C GLY A 46 4.82 9.57 -8.39
N GLY A 47 4.52 10.76 -7.94
CA GLY A 47 5.49 11.72 -7.45
C GLY A 47 5.48 11.87 -5.94
N ALA A 48 5.72 13.09 -5.46
CA ALA A 48 5.84 13.38 -4.04
C ALA A 48 4.58 13.04 -3.25
N GLY A 49 3.40 13.25 -3.84
CA GLY A 49 2.15 12.89 -3.17
C GLY A 49 2.02 11.40 -2.91
N SER A 50 2.44 10.59 -3.90
CA SER A 50 2.43 9.13 -3.74
C SER A 50 3.41 8.69 -2.66
N LEU A 51 4.57 9.29 -2.60
CA LEU A 51 5.58 9.00 -1.57
C LEU A 51 5.08 9.39 -0.19
N ASP A 52 4.44 10.54 -0.06
CA ASP A 52 3.86 11.00 1.19
C ASP A 52 2.82 10.00 1.70
N GLU A 53 1.91 9.59 0.84
CA GLU A 53 0.87 8.63 1.20
C GLU A 53 1.44 7.24 1.52
N PHE A 54 2.43 6.80 0.74
CA PHE A 54 3.09 5.52 1.00
C PHE A 54 3.77 5.52 2.37
N PHE A 55 4.56 6.55 2.66
CA PHE A 55 5.27 6.61 3.94
C PHE A 55 4.30 6.79 5.11
N GLU A 56 3.16 7.42 4.89
CA GLU A 56 2.13 7.53 5.92
C GLU A 56 1.57 6.16 6.29
N VAL A 57 1.13 5.37 5.30
CA VAL A 57 0.58 4.03 5.59
C VAL A 57 1.67 3.07 6.09
N LEU A 58 2.90 3.22 5.61
CA LEU A 58 4.02 2.41 6.07
C LEU A 58 4.35 2.71 7.54
N THR A 59 4.37 3.99 7.91
CA THR A 59 4.62 4.41 9.29
C THR A 59 3.51 3.92 10.21
N TRP A 60 2.25 4.01 9.80
CA TRP A 60 1.14 3.47 10.58
C TRP A 60 1.27 1.97 10.79
N ARG A 61 1.72 1.25 9.79
CA ARG A 61 1.99 -0.18 9.91
C ARG A 61 3.12 -0.43 10.92
N GLN A 62 4.19 0.34 10.83
CA GLN A 62 5.35 0.21 11.69
C GLN A 62 5.02 0.44 13.16
N ILE A 63 4.16 1.41 13.46
CA ILE A 63 3.75 1.71 14.84
C ILE A 63 2.55 0.89 15.30
N GLY A 64 2.11 -0.06 14.50
CA GLY A 64 1.08 -1.02 14.90
C GLY A 64 -0.35 -0.57 14.76
N LEU A 65 -0.62 0.52 14.03
CA LEU A 65 -1.99 0.99 13.82
C LEU A 65 -2.78 0.09 12.87
N HIS A 66 -2.11 -0.69 12.04
CA HIS A 66 -2.76 -1.67 11.18
C HIS A 66 -1.79 -2.77 10.81
N GLU A 67 -2.30 -3.86 10.27
CA GLU A 67 -1.51 -4.97 9.74
C GLU A 67 -1.88 -5.28 8.30
N LYS A 68 -2.40 -4.28 7.58
CA LYS A 68 -2.92 -4.46 6.23
C LYS A 68 -1.78 -4.55 5.22
N PRO A 69 -1.94 -5.39 4.18
CA PRO A 69 -0.94 -5.47 3.11
C PRO A 69 -0.79 -4.16 2.36
N ILE A 70 0.45 -3.86 1.97
CA ILE A 70 0.78 -2.69 1.16
C ILE A 70 1.50 -3.21 -0.08
N PHE A 71 1.00 -2.89 -1.27
CA PHE A 71 1.61 -3.30 -2.52
C PHE A 71 2.13 -2.09 -3.28
N LEU A 72 3.40 -2.17 -3.70
CA LEU A 72 3.96 -1.21 -4.64
C LEU A 72 3.79 -1.76 -6.05
N LEU A 73 3.04 -1.07 -6.88
CA LEU A 73 2.92 -1.41 -8.29
C LEU A 73 4.13 -0.85 -9.02
N ASP A 74 5.08 -1.73 -9.32
CA ASP A 74 6.41 -1.36 -9.80
C ASP A 74 6.49 -1.44 -11.32
N THR A 75 5.61 -0.71 -12.00
CA THR A 75 5.57 -0.67 -13.45
C THR A 75 6.92 -0.26 -14.02
N ALA A 76 7.50 -1.12 -14.86
CA ALA A 76 8.79 -0.89 -15.50
C ALA A 76 9.92 -0.55 -14.50
N GLY A 77 9.83 -1.03 -13.27
CA GLY A 77 10.85 -0.79 -12.26
C GLY A 77 10.82 0.62 -11.68
N TYR A 78 9.71 1.33 -11.81
CA TYR A 78 9.61 2.72 -11.38
C TYR A 78 9.97 2.92 -9.90
N TRP A 79 9.61 1.98 -9.03
CA TRP A 79 9.83 2.10 -7.59
C TRP A 79 11.17 1.53 -7.11
N GLN A 80 12.05 1.08 -8.01
CA GLN A 80 13.35 0.54 -7.60
C GLN A 80 14.20 1.54 -6.80
N PRO A 81 14.25 2.84 -7.16
CA PRO A 81 14.96 3.82 -6.33
C PRO A 81 14.38 3.95 -4.92
N LEU A 82 13.04 3.84 -4.76
CA LEU A 82 12.42 3.86 -3.45
C LEU A 82 12.84 2.65 -2.61
N ARG A 83 12.86 1.47 -3.22
CA ARG A 83 13.31 0.27 -2.55
C ARG A 83 14.77 0.39 -2.12
N ALA A 84 15.60 0.94 -2.98
CA ALA A 84 17.00 1.20 -2.66
C ALA A 84 17.15 2.17 -1.49
N LEU A 85 16.30 3.21 -1.44
CA LEU A 85 16.30 4.15 -0.33
C LEU A 85 15.92 3.44 0.99
N ILE A 86 14.90 2.60 0.97
CA ILE A 86 14.48 1.87 2.16
C ILE A 86 15.59 0.95 2.65
N GLU A 87 16.26 0.23 1.73
CA GLU A 87 17.41 -0.59 2.10
C GLU A 87 18.56 0.23 2.67
N HIS A 88 18.74 1.45 2.17
CA HIS A 88 19.73 2.38 2.69
C HIS A 88 19.41 2.78 4.14
N LEU A 89 18.13 3.09 4.42
CA LEU A 89 17.72 3.42 5.79
C LEU A 89 18.01 2.28 6.75
N ILE A 90 17.75 1.06 6.32
CA ILE A 90 18.03 -0.14 7.13
C ILE A 90 19.55 -0.29 7.35
N ALA A 91 20.32 -0.18 6.28
CA ALA A 91 21.77 -0.34 6.34
C ALA A 91 22.43 0.71 7.23
N GLN A 92 21.90 1.93 7.28
CA GLN A 92 22.42 3.01 8.09
C GLN A 92 21.89 3.00 9.53
N GLY A 93 21.04 2.05 9.88
CA GLY A 93 20.53 1.89 11.23
C GLY A 93 19.37 2.80 11.60
N PHE A 94 18.76 3.48 10.63
CA PHE A 94 17.59 4.34 10.86
C PHE A 94 16.27 3.60 10.81
N ALA A 95 16.28 2.34 10.38
CA ALA A 95 15.09 1.50 10.34
C ALA A 95 15.47 0.05 10.62
N ASP A 96 14.53 -0.72 11.19
CA ASP A 96 14.72 -2.14 11.40
C ASP A 96 14.63 -2.91 10.08
N ALA A 97 15.29 -4.06 10.01
CA ALA A 97 15.24 -4.91 8.83
C ALA A 97 13.82 -5.34 8.49
N GLY A 98 12.92 -5.44 9.47
CA GLY A 98 11.51 -5.77 9.27
C GLY A 98 10.74 -4.76 8.45
N LEU A 99 11.25 -3.54 8.29
CA LEU A 99 10.58 -2.52 7.49
C LEU A 99 10.30 -2.98 6.07
N ARG A 100 11.23 -3.72 5.48
CA ARG A 100 11.06 -4.24 4.11
C ARG A 100 9.96 -5.28 3.98
N ASP A 101 9.54 -5.88 5.08
CA ASP A 101 8.52 -6.92 5.09
C ASP A 101 7.10 -6.36 5.19
N TYR A 102 6.96 -5.06 5.41
CA TYR A 102 5.64 -4.42 5.54
C TYR A 102 5.00 -4.11 4.20
N PHE A 103 5.73 -4.22 3.11
CA PHE A 103 5.18 -3.98 1.78
C PHE A 103 5.73 -5.01 0.80
N THR A 104 5.00 -5.20 -0.29
CA THR A 104 5.33 -6.15 -1.34
C THR A 104 5.36 -5.42 -2.68
N THR A 105 6.37 -5.69 -3.48
CA THR A 105 6.47 -5.11 -4.82
C THR A 105 5.93 -6.09 -5.85
N VAL A 106 5.06 -5.63 -6.74
CA VAL A 106 4.55 -6.43 -7.86
C VAL A 106 4.86 -5.71 -9.17
N PRO A 107 5.26 -6.46 -10.21
CA PRO A 107 5.78 -5.84 -11.44
C PRO A 107 4.70 -5.20 -12.32
N ASP A 108 3.46 -5.67 -12.25
CA ASP A 108 2.38 -5.19 -13.12
C ASP A 108 1.03 -5.53 -12.55
N VAL A 109 -0.04 -5.07 -13.23
CA VAL A 109 -1.42 -5.31 -12.81
C VAL A 109 -1.76 -6.80 -12.89
N ALA A 110 -1.22 -7.50 -13.87
CA ALA A 110 -1.47 -8.94 -14.00
C ALA A 110 -0.96 -9.72 -12.78
N ALA A 111 0.18 -9.32 -12.22
CA ALA A 111 0.71 -9.93 -11.00
C ALA A 111 -0.02 -9.43 -9.74
N LEU A 112 -0.52 -8.20 -9.78
CA LEU A 112 -1.21 -7.60 -8.64
C LEU A 112 -2.50 -8.33 -8.29
N THR A 113 -3.31 -8.66 -9.28
CA THR A 113 -4.63 -9.28 -9.05
C THR A 113 -4.53 -10.57 -8.24
N PRO A 114 -3.72 -11.56 -8.61
CA PRO A 114 -3.61 -12.77 -7.79
C PRO A 114 -2.97 -12.50 -6.42
N ALA A 115 -2.06 -11.53 -6.34
CA ALA A 115 -1.45 -11.17 -5.06
C ALA A 115 -2.48 -10.56 -4.10
N LEU A 116 -3.38 -9.72 -4.60
CA LEU A 116 -4.48 -9.18 -3.81
C LEU A 116 -5.40 -10.28 -3.30
N ARG A 117 -5.75 -11.22 -4.16
CA ARG A 117 -6.62 -12.34 -3.78
C ARG A 117 -5.97 -13.19 -2.70
N ALA A 118 -4.69 -13.48 -2.82
CA ALA A 118 -3.95 -14.25 -1.84
C ALA A 118 -3.89 -13.52 -0.49
N ALA A 119 -3.66 -12.22 -0.50
CA ALA A 119 -3.55 -11.43 0.71
C ALA A 119 -4.89 -11.26 1.45
N LEU A 120 -6.00 -11.33 0.72
CA LEU A 120 -7.34 -11.08 1.25
C LEU A 120 -8.16 -12.36 1.49
N SER A 121 -7.59 -13.50 1.18
CA SER A 121 -8.28 -14.79 1.38
C SER A 121 -8.09 -15.34 2.79
#